data_33edc4adf4f10952afcc5b23e093fb1f
#
_entry.id   33edc4adf4f10952afcc5b23e093fb1f
#
_cell.length_a   1.000
_cell.length_b   1.000
_cell.length_c   1.000
_cell.angle_alpha   90.00
_cell.angle_beta   90.00
_cell.angle_gamma   90.00
#
_symmetry.space_group_name_H-M   'P 1'
#
loop_
_entity.id
_entity.type
_entity.pdbx_description
1 polymer ?
#
loop_
_entity_poly.entity_id
_entity_poly.type
_entity_poly.pdbx_seq_one_letter_code
_entity_poly.pdbx_strand_id
1 'polypeptide(L)'
;MRIPLTFVLNTLLLLSGVAEKKPNFLFIIVDDQSPLDLKIYNPRSILDTPNIDRLAKQGMVLDGAHHMGAWVGGVCTPSRHMVMSGRTVWHVPDKPGRIMNPHLTDPKRVPPDLAQHSLPAVFNRAGYDTMRTCKNGNSYEAANKLFTVRHDGTRRGGTDE
;
A
#
# COMPACT_ATOMS: atom_id res chain seq x y z
N MET A 1 -9.61 39.13 41.19
CA MET A 1 -10.69 38.42 40.47
C MET A 1 -10.42 36.92 40.60
N ARG A 2 -11.13 36.21 41.46
CA ARG A 2 -10.92 34.78 41.68
C ARG A 2 -11.78 33.99 40.68
N ILE A 3 -11.18 33.31 39.72
CA ILE A 3 -11.91 32.46 38.80
C ILE A 3 -12.42 31.25 39.61
N PRO A 4 -13.72 30.97 39.63
CA PRO A 4 -14.25 29.86 40.40
C PRO A 4 -13.73 28.52 39.86
N LEU A 5 -13.30 27.67 40.76
CA LEU A 5 -12.72 26.34 40.47
C LEU A 5 -13.63 25.48 39.58
N THR A 6 -14.93 25.67 39.68
CA THR A 6 -15.95 25.03 38.83
C THR A 6 -15.86 25.39 37.36
N PHE A 7 -15.41 26.61 37.05
CA PHE A 7 -15.25 27.06 35.66
C PHE A 7 -14.02 26.39 34.99
N VAL A 8 -12.94 26.19 35.76
CA VAL A 8 -11.71 25.52 35.30
C VAL A 8 -11.97 24.02 35.07
N LEU A 9 -12.75 23.37 35.95
CA LEU A 9 -13.09 21.98 35.85
C LEU A 9 -13.97 21.65 34.63
N ASN A 10 -14.96 22.51 34.32
CA ASN A 10 -15.79 22.35 33.13
C ASN A 10 -15.03 22.60 31.82
N THR A 11 -14.07 23.52 31.81
CA THR A 11 -13.23 23.74 30.62
C THR A 11 -12.28 22.60 30.35
N LEU A 12 -11.80 21.91 31.39
CA LEU A 12 -10.96 20.71 31.24
C LEU A 12 -11.73 19.49 30.71
N LEU A 13 -13.01 19.36 31.08
CA LEU A 13 -13.87 18.28 30.59
C LEU A 13 -14.29 18.44 29.11
N LEU A 14 -14.29 19.66 28.58
CA LEU A 14 -14.60 19.92 27.18
C LEU A 14 -13.39 19.67 26.24
N LEU A 15 -12.18 19.52 26.80
CA LEU A 15 -10.96 19.18 26.07
C LEU A 15 -10.69 17.67 25.94
N SER A 16 -11.51 16.83 26.55
CA SER A 16 -11.51 15.39 26.27
C SER A 16 -12.14 15.15 24.90
N GLY A 17 -11.47 15.62 23.86
CA GLY A 17 -11.79 15.26 22.51
C GLY A 17 -11.83 13.74 22.40
N VAL A 18 -12.98 13.19 22.06
CA VAL A 18 -13.11 11.78 21.67
C VAL A 18 -12.05 11.55 20.61
N ALA A 19 -11.00 10.83 20.97
CA ALA A 19 -9.96 10.48 20.00
C ALA A 19 -10.65 9.71 18.87
N GLU A 20 -10.78 10.37 17.72
CA GLU A 20 -11.42 9.78 16.56
C GLU A 20 -10.66 8.49 16.21
N LYS A 21 -11.37 7.37 16.26
CA LYS A 21 -10.77 6.07 16.00
C LYS A 21 -10.27 6.05 14.55
N LYS A 22 -8.97 6.00 14.37
CA LYS A 22 -8.35 5.95 13.03
C LYS A 22 -8.87 4.73 12.26
N PRO A 23 -9.25 4.88 10.99
CA PRO A 23 -9.70 3.76 10.17
C PRO A 23 -8.54 2.79 9.90
N ASN A 24 -8.85 1.52 9.79
CA ASN A 24 -7.89 0.53 9.28
C ASN A 24 -7.88 0.55 7.74
N PHE A 25 -6.73 0.24 7.16
CA PHE A 25 -6.55 0.15 5.71
C PHE A 25 -6.15 -1.26 5.33
N LEU A 26 -6.89 -1.86 4.42
CA LEU A 26 -6.52 -3.12 3.76
C LEU A 26 -6.26 -2.83 2.28
N PHE A 27 -5.02 -3.01 1.85
CA PHE A 27 -4.62 -2.81 0.47
C PHE A 27 -4.33 -4.14 -0.20
N ILE A 28 -5.12 -4.49 -1.22
CA ILE A 28 -5.01 -5.76 -1.93
C ILE A 28 -4.58 -5.48 -3.37
N ILE A 29 -3.47 -6.09 -3.79
CA ILE A 29 -3.01 -6.08 -5.18
C ILE A 29 -3.11 -7.49 -5.72
N VAL A 30 -3.86 -7.66 -6.79
CA VAL A 30 -3.95 -8.92 -7.52
C VAL A 30 -2.92 -8.92 -8.66
N ASP A 31 -2.18 -10.02 -8.81
CA ASP A 31 -1.17 -10.19 -9.85
C ASP A 31 -1.81 -10.83 -11.09
N ASP A 32 -1.54 -10.25 -12.27
CA ASP A 32 -1.97 -10.75 -13.58
C ASP A 32 -3.51 -10.93 -13.77
N GLN A 33 -4.35 -10.21 -13.02
CA GLN A 33 -5.80 -10.26 -13.20
C GLN A 33 -6.26 -9.26 -14.26
N SER A 34 -6.99 -9.76 -15.26
CA SER A 34 -7.68 -8.91 -16.22
C SER A 34 -8.97 -8.31 -15.62
N PRO A 35 -9.30 -7.05 -15.90
CA PRO A 35 -10.63 -6.52 -15.58
C PRO A 35 -11.76 -7.36 -16.17
N LEU A 36 -11.55 -7.96 -17.35
CA LEU A 36 -12.55 -8.79 -18.03
C LEU A 36 -12.82 -10.13 -17.32
N ASP A 37 -11.98 -10.51 -16.35
CA ASP A 37 -12.23 -11.66 -15.48
C ASP A 37 -13.32 -11.38 -14.44
N LEU A 38 -13.58 -10.11 -14.16
CA LEU A 38 -14.55 -9.67 -13.15
C LEU A 38 -15.93 -9.45 -13.76
N LYS A 39 -16.97 -9.99 -13.12
CA LYS A 39 -18.36 -9.86 -13.60
C LYS A 39 -18.86 -8.42 -13.64
N ILE A 40 -18.30 -7.52 -12.84
CA ILE A 40 -18.62 -6.08 -12.86
C ILE A 40 -18.28 -5.43 -14.21
N TYR A 41 -17.28 -5.95 -14.94
CA TYR A 41 -16.85 -5.45 -16.26
C TYR A 41 -17.30 -6.39 -17.39
N ASN A 42 -17.38 -7.69 -17.12
CA ASN A 42 -17.77 -8.71 -18.08
C ASN A 42 -18.80 -9.67 -17.46
N PRO A 43 -20.10 -9.43 -17.62
CA PRO A 43 -21.14 -10.31 -17.07
C PRO A 43 -21.05 -11.78 -17.54
N ARG A 44 -20.34 -12.05 -18.65
CA ARG A 44 -20.11 -13.39 -19.19
C ARG A 44 -18.86 -14.07 -18.63
N SER A 45 -18.15 -13.44 -17.70
CA SER A 45 -17.01 -14.09 -17.05
C SER A 45 -17.43 -15.40 -16.39
N ILE A 46 -16.61 -16.43 -16.59
CA ILE A 46 -16.79 -17.74 -15.95
C ILE A 46 -16.39 -17.76 -14.49
N LEU A 47 -15.66 -16.71 -14.04
CA LEU A 47 -15.19 -16.64 -12.67
C LEU A 47 -16.29 -16.11 -11.74
N ASP A 48 -16.47 -16.79 -10.63
CA ASP A 48 -17.31 -16.30 -9.54
C ASP A 48 -16.46 -15.53 -8.54
N THR A 49 -16.75 -14.23 -8.44
CA THR A 49 -16.01 -13.31 -7.57
C THR A 49 -16.96 -12.57 -6.60
N PRO A 50 -17.74 -13.30 -5.79
CA PRO A 50 -18.85 -12.71 -5.02
C PRO A 50 -18.40 -11.66 -4.01
N ASN A 51 -17.19 -11.79 -3.46
CA ASN A 51 -16.65 -10.81 -2.54
C ASN A 51 -16.20 -9.53 -3.25
N ILE A 52 -15.58 -9.64 -4.42
CA ILE A 52 -15.20 -8.48 -5.24
C ILE A 52 -16.45 -7.76 -5.74
N ASP A 53 -17.43 -8.52 -6.22
CA ASP A 53 -18.72 -7.98 -6.68
C ASP A 53 -19.45 -7.25 -5.55
N ARG A 54 -19.39 -7.78 -4.32
CA ARG A 54 -19.96 -7.13 -3.14
C ARG A 54 -19.23 -5.82 -2.82
N LEU A 55 -17.90 -5.82 -2.84
CA LEU A 55 -17.10 -4.60 -2.61
C LEU A 55 -17.40 -3.55 -3.68
N ALA A 56 -17.51 -3.94 -4.94
CA ALA A 56 -17.84 -3.04 -6.04
C ALA A 56 -19.24 -2.40 -5.86
N LYS A 57 -20.22 -3.17 -5.36
CA LYS A 57 -21.57 -2.66 -5.09
C LYS A 57 -21.65 -1.73 -3.88
N GLN A 58 -20.78 -1.92 -2.90
CA GLN A 58 -20.79 -1.16 -1.64
C GLN A 58 -19.80 0.00 -1.62
N GLY A 59 -18.84 -0.01 -2.52
CA GLY A 59 -17.75 0.95 -2.60
C GLY A 59 -17.78 1.78 -3.87
N MET A 60 -16.60 2.26 -4.24
CA MET A 60 -16.39 3.01 -5.48
C MET A 60 -15.57 2.17 -6.46
N VAL A 61 -16.00 2.11 -7.71
CA VAL A 61 -15.25 1.50 -8.81
C VAL A 61 -14.61 2.61 -9.64
N LEU A 62 -13.32 2.50 -9.90
CA LEU A 62 -12.54 3.48 -10.66
C LEU A 62 -12.26 2.92 -12.07
N ASP A 63 -13.18 3.15 -13.00
CA ASP A 63 -13.11 2.61 -14.37
C ASP A 63 -11.98 3.19 -15.20
N GLY A 64 -11.60 4.44 -14.93
CA GLY A 64 -10.55 5.15 -15.64
C GLY A 64 -9.16 5.05 -15.01
N ALA A 65 -8.94 4.11 -14.10
CA ALA A 65 -7.61 3.93 -13.48
C ALA A 65 -6.66 3.22 -14.45
N HIS A 66 -5.53 3.85 -14.75
CA HIS A 66 -4.54 3.33 -15.68
C HIS A 66 -3.21 3.12 -14.98
N HIS A 67 -2.57 2.00 -15.29
CA HIS A 67 -1.20 1.73 -14.88
C HIS A 67 -0.21 2.54 -15.73
N MET A 68 0.85 3.05 -15.12
CA MET A 68 1.86 3.86 -15.81
C MET A 68 2.83 3.06 -16.70
N GLY A 69 2.65 1.75 -16.80
CA GLY A 69 3.51 0.88 -17.59
C GLY A 69 4.82 0.50 -16.89
N ALA A 70 5.76 0.06 -17.69
CA ALA A 70 7.10 -0.35 -17.29
C ALA A 70 8.09 -0.13 -18.44
N TRP A 71 9.37 -0.15 -18.13
CA TRP A 71 10.45 -0.04 -19.11
C TRP A 71 10.66 -1.32 -19.93
N VAL A 72 10.24 -2.45 -19.39
CA VAL A 72 10.41 -3.80 -19.94
C VAL A 72 9.15 -4.61 -19.71
N GLY A 73 9.02 -5.75 -20.35
CA GLY A 73 7.96 -6.70 -20.08
C GLY A 73 7.91 -7.08 -18.59
N GLY A 74 6.69 -7.24 -18.07
CA GLY A 74 6.48 -7.54 -16.64
C GLY A 74 6.35 -6.28 -15.79
N VAL A 75 5.11 -5.94 -15.42
CA VAL A 75 4.76 -4.74 -14.66
C VAL A 75 4.75 -4.95 -13.15
N CYS A 76 4.95 -6.17 -12.66
CA CYS A 76 4.89 -6.51 -11.23
C CYS A 76 5.88 -5.68 -10.40
N THR A 77 7.14 -5.64 -10.81
CA THR A 77 8.20 -4.92 -10.08
C THR A 77 7.96 -3.41 -10.06
N PRO A 78 7.80 -2.73 -11.20
CA PRO A 78 7.55 -1.29 -11.19
C PRO A 78 6.26 -0.90 -10.47
N SER A 79 5.18 -1.67 -10.59
CA SER A 79 3.94 -1.42 -9.83
C SER A 79 4.17 -1.42 -8.34
N ARG A 80 4.83 -2.44 -7.82
CA ARG A 80 5.11 -2.56 -6.38
C ARG A 80 6.03 -1.45 -5.89
N HIS A 81 7.03 -1.07 -6.69
CA HIS A 81 7.89 0.05 -6.37
C HIS A 81 7.12 1.38 -6.36
N MET A 82 6.25 1.62 -7.33
CA MET A 82 5.41 2.81 -7.35
C MET A 82 4.50 2.89 -6.14
N VAL A 83 3.83 1.80 -5.79
CA VAL A 83 2.97 1.73 -4.60
C VAL A 83 3.76 1.98 -3.33
N MET A 84 4.92 1.34 -3.17
CA MET A 84 5.72 1.46 -1.96
C MET A 84 6.41 2.81 -1.82
N SER A 85 6.77 3.47 -2.92
CA SER A 85 7.49 4.73 -2.91
C SER A 85 6.61 5.97 -3.08
N GLY A 86 5.36 5.81 -3.54
CA GLY A 86 4.50 6.92 -3.93
C GLY A 86 5.01 7.69 -5.16
N ARG A 87 5.93 7.11 -5.94
CA ARG A 87 6.56 7.75 -7.08
C ARG A 87 6.09 7.11 -8.40
N THR A 88 6.13 7.89 -9.46
CA THR A 88 5.86 7.35 -10.80
C THR A 88 7.01 6.45 -11.27
N VAL A 89 6.75 5.60 -12.24
CA VAL A 89 7.78 4.72 -12.82
C VAL A 89 9.04 5.47 -13.29
N TRP A 90 8.89 6.71 -13.74
CA TRP A 90 9.97 7.58 -14.19
C TRP A 90 10.89 8.08 -13.09
N HIS A 91 10.40 8.10 -11.86
CA HIS A 91 11.09 8.60 -10.67
C HIS A 91 11.44 7.51 -9.67
N VAL A 92 11.18 6.26 -10.04
CA VAL A 92 11.65 5.13 -9.24
C VAL A 92 13.15 4.98 -9.47
N PRO A 93 13.95 4.81 -8.41
CA PRO A 93 15.40 4.80 -8.54
C PRO A 93 15.87 3.56 -9.27
N ASP A 94 16.01 3.66 -10.57
CA ASP A 94 16.88 2.82 -11.42
C ASP A 94 17.05 3.50 -12.78
N LYS A 95 18.04 3.06 -13.53
CA LYS A 95 18.29 3.61 -14.87
C LYS A 95 17.25 3.11 -15.86
N PRO A 96 16.78 3.97 -16.79
CA PRO A 96 15.94 3.54 -17.89
C PRO A 96 16.52 2.31 -18.61
N GLY A 97 15.67 1.31 -18.87
CA GLY A 97 16.07 0.08 -19.58
C GLY A 97 16.74 -1.00 -18.72
N ARG A 98 16.91 -0.80 -17.42
CA ARG A 98 17.32 -1.86 -16.50
C ARG A 98 16.11 -2.43 -15.77
N ILE A 99 16.10 -3.76 -15.60
CA ILE A 99 15.19 -4.41 -14.66
C ILE A 99 15.49 -3.85 -13.28
N MET A 100 14.47 -3.28 -12.65
CA MET A 100 14.59 -2.77 -11.29
C MET A 100 14.99 -3.91 -10.37
N ASN A 101 16.19 -3.83 -9.83
CA ASN A 101 16.63 -4.82 -8.86
C ASN A 101 15.93 -4.54 -7.52
N PRO A 102 15.03 -5.41 -7.04
CA PRO A 102 14.34 -5.21 -5.78
C PRO A 102 15.27 -5.18 -4.57
N HIS A 103 16.50 -5.64 -4.72
CA HIS A 103 17.52 -5.69 -3.69
C HIS A 103 18.49 -4.51 -3.72
N LEU A 104 18.21 -3.46 -4.47
CA LEU A 104 19.08 -2.28 -4.49
C LEU A 104 19.12 -1.64 -3.08
N THR A 105 20.19 -1.96 -2.39
CA THR A 105 20.59 -1.31 -1.13
C THR A 105 21.71 -0.29 -1.35
N ASP A 106 22.17 -0.12 -2.60
CA ASP A 106 23.25 0.80 -2.94
C ASP A 106 22.78 2.25 -2.73
N PRO A 107 23.33 2.98 -1.75
CA PRO A 107 22.93 4.35 -1.47
C PRO A 107 23.19 5.32 -2.63
N LYS A 108 24.05 4.96 -3.58
CA LYS A 108 24.28 5.76 -4.81
C LYS A 108 23.13 5.65 -5.80
N ARG A 109 22.31 4.61 -5.69
CA ARG A 109 21.19 4.32 -6.57
C ARG A 109 19.84 4.57 -5.93
N VAL A 110 19.75 4.39 -4.62
CA VAL A 110 18.55 4.64 -3.83
C VAL A 110 18.90 5.74 -2.82
N PRO A 111 18.31 6.93 -2.93
CA PRO A 111 18.49 7.96 -1.92
C PRO A 111 18.21 7.39 -0.54
N PRO A 112 19.08 7.62 0.47
CA PRO A 112 18.96 7.00 1.79
C PRO A 112 17.68 7.40 2.53
N ASP A 113 17.09 8.54 2.18
CA ASP A 113 15.82 9.04 2.72
C ASP A 113 14.58 8.44 2.05
N LEU A 114 14.73 7.81 0.89
CA LEU A 114 13.58 7.29 0.13
C LEU A 114 12.79 6.25 0.92
N ALA A 115 13.46 5.39 1.68
CA ALA A 115 12.78 4.42 2.54
C ALA A 115 11.87 5.09 3.57
N GLN A 116 12.29 6.23 4.12
CA GLN A 116 11.52 6.98 5.12
C GLN A 116 10.26 7.63 4.55
N HIS A 117 10.18 7.79 3.23
CA HIS A 117 9.01 8.29 2.51
C HIS A 117 8.16 7.16 1.91
N SER A 118 8.50 5.92 2.22
CA SER A 118 7.74 4.75 1.75
C SER A 118 6.39 4.59 2.46
N LEU A 119 5.49 3.84 1.83
CA LEU A 119 4.16 3.56 2.36
C LEU A 119 4.19 3.11 3.84
N PRO A 120 4.94 2.04 4.22
CA PRO A 120 4.99 1.63 5.63
C PRO A 120 5.55 2.70 6.55
N ALA A 121 6.57 3.44 6.12
CA ALA A 121 7.16 4.49 6.95
C ALA A 121 6.17 5.62 7.24
N VAL A 122 5.37 6.01 6.25
CA VAL A 122 4.34 7.06 6.43
C VAL A 122 3.27 6.59 7.41
N PHE A 123 2.76 5.37 7.25
CA PHE A 123 1.76 4.81 8.15
C PHE A 123 2.29 4.61 9.58
N ASN A 124 3.51 4.09 9.73
CA ASN A 124 4.14 3.92 11.05
C ASN A 124 4.27 5.26 11.78
N ARG A 125 4.73 6.32 11.08
CA ARG A 125 4.79 7.67 11.68
C ARG A 125 3.42 8.22 12.05
N ALA A 126 2.37 7.81 11.35
CA ALA A 126 1.01 8.17 11.69
C ALA A 126 0.42 7.32 12.84
N GLY A 127 1.21 6.41 13.43
CA GLY A 127 0.84 5.58 14.56
C GLY A 127 0.00 4.35 14.18
N TYR A 128 0.19 3.81 12.97
CA TYR A 128 -0.36 2.54 12.55
C TYR A 128 0.69 1.44 12.71
N ASP A 129 0.23 0.25 13.09
CA ASP A 129 0.99 -0.96 12.86
C ASP A 129 0.78 -1.40 11.41
N THR A 130 1.89 -1.64 10.71
CA THR A 130 1.85 -2.01 9.30
C THR A 130 2.20 -3.48 9.12
N MET A 131 1.40 -4.17 8.32
CA MET A 131 1.63 -5.56 7.98
C MET A 131 1.68 -5.74 6.48
N ARG A 132 2.53 -6.63 6.01
CA ARG A 132 2.46 -7.13 4.64
C ARG A 132 2.58 -8.64 4.60
N THR A 133 1.85 -9.22 3.64
CA THR A 133 2.07 -10.57 3.15
C THR A 133 2.08 -10.50 1.63
N CYS A 134 3.13 -10.94 0.98
CA CYS A 134 3.15 -11.01 -0.46
C CYS A 134 4.34 -11.83 -0.97
N LYS A 135 4.33 -12.05 -2.28
CA LYS A 135 5.42 -12.66 -3.02
C LYS A 135 6.77 -12.08 -2.65
N ASN A 136 7.72 -12.97 -2.33
CA ASN A 136 9.11 -12.60 -2.12
C ASN A 136 9.75 -12.14 -3.45
N GLY A 137 10.64 -11.17 -3.39
CA GLY A 137 11.19 -10.51 -4.58
C GLY A 137 10.21 -9.53 -5.25
N ASN A 138 10.60 -8.96 -6.36
CA ASN A 138 9.80 -7.98 -7.12
C ASN A 138 9.18 -6.86 -6.27
N SER A 139 9.84 -6.46 -5.19
CA SER A 139 9.34 -5.50 -4.24
C SER A 139 10.47 -4.60 -3.76
N TYR A 140 10.11 -3.40 -3.32
CA TYR A 140 11.08 -2.42 -2.82
C TYR A 140 11.56 -2.82 -1.43
N GLU A 141 12.72 -3.47 -1.34
CA GLU A 141 13.20 -4.08 -0.10
C GLU A 141 13.50 -3.07 1.01
N ALA A 142 13.96 -1.88 0.67
CA ALA A 142 14.16 -0.83 1.65
C ALA A 142 12.86 -0.42 2.36
N ALA A 143 11.74 -0.40 1.62
CA ALA A 143 10.41 -0.17 2.19
C ALA A 143 9.92 -1.40 2.96
N ASN A 144 10.16 -2.60 2.43
CA ASN A 144 9.70 -3.85 3.04
C ASN A 144 10.22 -4.05 4.46
N LYS A 145 11.44 -3.62 4.73
CA LYS A 145 12.06 -3.71 6.06
C LYS A 145 11.39 -2.83 7.12
N LEU A 146 10.54 -1.91 6.70
CA LEU A 146 9.87 -0.96 7.60
C LEU A 146 8.47 -1.40 8.02
N PHE A 147 7.97 -2.51 7.47
CA PHE A 147 6.72 -3.09 7.97
C PHE A 147 6.91 -3.65 9.38
N THR A 148 5.97 -3.37 10.27
CA THR A 148 5.98 -3.85 11.65
C THR A 148 5.88 -5.38 11.69
N VAL A 149 5.05 -5.93 10.81
CA VAL A 149 4.90 -7.38 10.63
C VAL A 149 5.11 -7.72 9.16
N ARG A 150 5.93 -8.74 8.89
CA ARG A 150 6.23 -9.19 7.54
C ARG A 150 6.12 -10.70 7.43
N HIS A 151 5.28 -11.14 6.51
CA HIS A 151 5.19 -12.53 6.07
C HIS A 151 5.39 -12.57 4.57
N ASP A 152 6.52 -13.11 4.13
CA ASP A 152 6.82 -13.23 2.70
C ASP A 152 6.48 -14.66 2.24
N GLY A 153 5.75 -14.78 1.13
CA GLY A 153 5.55 -16.05 0.46
C GLY A 153 6.88 -16.66 0.00
N THR A 154 7.10 -17.91 0.35
CA THR A 154 8.37 -18.61 0.08
C THR A 154 8.51 -19.07 -1.36
N ARG A 155 7.38 -19.26 -2.07
CA ARG A 155 7.35 -19.73 -3.45
C ARG A 155 6.30 -18.95 -4.27
N ARG A 156 6.52 -18.91 -5.57
CA ARG A 156 5.53 -18.41 -6.53
C ARG A 156 4.34 -19.39 -6.56
N GLY A 157 3.18 -18.94 -6.07
CA GLY A 157 1.98 -19.77 -5.97
C GLY A 157 2.00 -20.78 -4.83
N GLY A 158 2.94 -20.68 -3.88
CA GLY A 158 2.95 -21.48 -2.67
C GLY A 158 1.97 -20.95 -1.65
N THR A 159 1.24 -21.83 -1.00
CA THR A 159 0.58 -21.55 0.26
C THR A 159 1.63 -21.64 1.35
N ASP A 160 1.71 -20.60 2.19
CA ASP A 160 2.45 -20.73 3.45
C ASP A 160 1.57 -21.58 4.38
N GLU A 161 1.93 -22.86 4.56
CA GLU A 161 1.44 -23.69 5.64
C GLU A 161 2.26 -23.44 6.90
#